data_9f26f2b1e8cc0e51a9c50e3968eca192
#
_entry.id   9f26f2b1e8cc0e51a9c50e3968eca192
#
_cell.length_a   1.000
_cell.length_b   1.000
_cell.length_c   1.000
_cell.angle_alpha   90.00
_cell.angle_beta   90.00
_cell.angle_gamma   90.00
#
_symmetry.space_group_name_H-M   'P 1'
#
loop_
_entity.id
_entity.type
_entity.pdbx_description
1 polymer ?
#
loop_
_entity_poly.entity_id
_entity_poly.type
_entity_poly.pdbx_seq_one_letter_code
_entity_poly.pdbx_strand_id
1 'polypeptide(L)'
;MNFSSPETEIGYWQLFSSCNGISEACKTLETPVTGGNVSLYNESKNKDNEITPINPTPVIGMVGKIDNVDKAISSEWKNIHDQIWLIGSHKSEITIAASSYLVYFHGEITGRPPIIDLPDEKFCGFFSRYQ
;
A
#
# COMPACT_ATOMS: atom_id res chain seq x y z
N MET A 1 2.70 2.33 -11.75
CA MET A 1 3.35 3.31 -10.84
C MET A 1 3.39 4.66 -11.53
N ASN A 2 3.12 5.75 -10.80
CA ASN A 2 3.15 7.11 -11.32
C ASN A 2 4.04 7.97 -10.44
N PHE A 3 5.01 8.65 -11.04
CA PHE A 3 5.98 9.50 -10.35
C PHE A 3 6.24 10.79 -11.13
N SER A 4 6.75 11.80 -10.44
CA SER A 4 7.26 13.04 -11.02
C SER A 4 8.58 12.79 -11.78
N SER A 5 9.31 13.85 -12.08
CA SER A 5 10.60 13.75 -12.76
C SER A 5 11.64 13.02 -11.89
N PRO A 6 12.24 11.92 -12.38
CA PRO A 6 13.32 11.23 -11.70
C PRO A 6 14.66 11.96 -11.80
N GLU A 7 14.73 13.07 -12.53
CA GLU A 7 15.94 13.90 -12.64
C GLU A 7 16.12 14.82 -11.42
N THR A 8 15.06 14.97 -10.60
CA THR A 8 15.17 15.64 -9.32
C THR A 8 15.60 14.67 -8.22
N GLU A 9 16.32 15.15 -7.24
CA GLU A 9 16.78 14.34 -6.10
C GLU A 9 15.60 13.67 -5.38
N ILE A 10 14.54 14.42 -5.12
CA ILE A 10 13.32 13.91 -4.46
C ILE A 10 12.61 12.88 -5.34
N GLY A 11 12.41 13.17 -6.62
CA GLY A 11 11.72 12.27 -7.55
C GLY A 11 12.48 10.95 -7.73
N TYR A 12 13.80 11.01 -7.84
CA TYR A 12 14.64 9.81 -7.87
C TYR A 12 14.54 9.00 -6.60
N TRP A 13 14.66 9.65 -5.43
CA TRP A 13 14.55 8.97 -4.14
C TRP A 13 13.18 8.28 -3.95
N GLN A 14 12.11 8.95 -4.34
CA GLN A 14 10.75 8.38 -4.26
C GLN A 14 10.60 7.14 -5.13
N LEU A 15 11.06 7.20 -6.38
CA LEU A 15 11.03 6.07 -7.30
C LEU A 15 11.88 4.90 -6.79
N PHE A 16 13.12 5.17 -6.41
CA PHE A 16 14.06 4.17 -5.91
C PHE A 16 13.54 3.49 -4.64
N SER A 17 13.07 4.27 -3.66
CA SER A 17 12.53 3.74 -2.40
C SER A 17 11.28 2.91 -2.62
N SER A 18 10.39 3.34 -3.53
CA SER A 18 9.20 2.56 -3.89
C SER A 18 9.56 1.22 -4.55
N CYS A 19 10.53 1.22 -5.45
CA CYS A 19 11.01 -0.03 -6.09
C CYS A 19 11.64 -0.97 -5.07
N ASN A 20 12.41 -0.44 -4.11
CA ASN A 20 12.99 -1.25 -3.04
C ASN A 20 11.90 -1.88 -2.15
N GLY A 21 10.92 -1.09 -1.70
CA GLY A 21 9.82 -1.60 -0.89
C GLY A 21 9.02 -2.70 -1.61
N ILE A 22 8.71 -2.51 -2.89
CA ILE A 22 8.05 -3.53 -3.72
C ILE A 22 8.94 -4.79 -3.82
N SER A 23 10.24 -4.62 -4.02
CA SER A 23 11.18 -5.74 -4.12
C SER A 23 11.26 -6.55 -2.82
N GLU A 24 11.30 -5.89 -1.67
CA GLU A 24 11.28 -6.54 -0.36
C GLU A 24 9.97 -7.30 -0.12
N ALA A 25 8.84 -6.67 -0.41
CA ALA A 25 7.54 -7.33 -0.30
C ALA A 25 7.43 -8.55 -1.21
N CYS A 26 7.84 -8.44 -2.47
CA CYS A 26 7.84 -9.56 -3.43
C CYS A 26 8.69 -10.74 -2.95
N LYS A 27 9.87 -10.48 -2.37
CA LYS A 27 10.74 -11.52 -1.82
C LYS A 27 10.12 -12.18 -0.59
N THR A 28 9.58 -11.39 0.32
CA THR A 28 8.97 -11.89 1.56
C THR A 28 7.72 -12.70 1.29
N LEU A 29 6.86 -12.22 0.40
CA LEU A 29 5.60 -12.87 0.06
C LEU A 29 5.74 -13.94 -1.04
N GLU A 30 6.95 -14.10 -1.59
CA GLU A 30 7.25 -15.05 -2.69
C GLU A 30 6.34 -14.84 -3.93
N THR A 31 6.01 -13.56 -4.18
CA THR A 31 5.10 -13.17 -5.24
C THR A 31 5.79 -12.16 -6.16
N PRO A 32 6.26 -12.58 -7.34
CA PRO A 32 7.00 -11.70 -8.24
C PRO A 32 6.06 -10.73 -8.96
N VAL A 33 6.60 -9.55 -9.31
CA VAL A 33 5.96 -8.68 -10.29
C VAL A 33 6.13 -9.29 -11.69
N THR A 34 5.01 -9.49 -12.38
CA THR A 34 5.01 -10.06 -13.75
C THR A 34 4.99 -8.97 -14.82
N GLY A 35 4.63 -7.76 -14.48
CA GLY A 35 4.59 -6.63 -15.39
C GLY A 35 3.82 -5.46 -14.83
N GLY A 36 3.80 -4.37 -15.56
CA GLY A 36 3.06 -3.18 -15.18
C GLY A 36 3.58 -1.93 -15.86
N ASN A 37 2.83 -0.85 -15.69
CA ASN A 37 3.16 0.45 -16.26
C ASN A 37 3.94 1.31 -15.26
N VAL A 38 4.93 2.03 -15.77
CA VAL A 38 5.62 3.10 -15.06
C VAL A 38 5.49 4.37 -15.88
N SER A 39 4.85 5.39 -15.29
CA SER A 39 4.74 6.72 -15.87
C SER A 39 5.58 7.69 -15.05
N LEU A 40 6.45 8.40 -15.72
CA LEU A 40 7.36 9.38 -15.13
C LEU A 40 7.04 10.78 -15.68
N TYR A 41 7.65 11.80 -15.08
CA TYR A 41 7.45 13.21 -15.47
C TYR A 41 5.99 13.67 -15.33
N ASN A 42 5.25 13.09 -14.38
CA ASN A 42 3.87 13.51 -14.13
C ASN A 42 3.88 14.73 -13.20
N GLU A 43 3.67 15.87 -13.81
CA GLU A 43 3.72 17.16 -13.16
C GLU A 43 2.60 18.04 -13.67
N SER A 44 2.10 18.93 -12.82
CA SER A 44 1.16 19.97 -13.21
C SER A 44 1.81 21.34 -13.05
N LYS A 45 1.29 22.33 -13.77
CA LYS A 45 1.69 23.73 -13.59
C LYS A 45 0.52 24.48 -12.94
N ASN A 46 0.83 25.25 -11.91
CA ASN A 46 -0.13 26.17 -11.32
C ASN A 46 -0.29 27.43 -12.21
N LYS A 47 -1.15 28.36 -11.80
CA LYS A 47 -1.40 29.62 -12.53
C LYS A 47 -0.16 30.51 -12.67
N ASP A 48 0.82 30.34 -11.80
CA ASP A 48 2.07 31.11 -11.75
C ASP A 48 3.19 30.37 -12.51
N ASN A 49 2.85 29.32 -13.27
CA ASN A 49 3.79 28.51 -14.04
C ASN A 49 4.75 27.65 -13.16
N GLU A 50 4.51 27.58 -11.86
CA GLU A 50 5.29 26.73 -10.98
C GLU A 50 4.93 25.25 -11.18
N ILE A 51 5.95 24.41 -11.23
CA ILE A 51 5.80 22.97 -11.41
C ILE A 51 5.41 22.34 -10.07
N THR A 52 4.29 21.65 -10.05
CA THR A 52 3.84 20.85 -8.91
C THR A 52 3.91 19.37 -9.27
N PRO A 53 4.81 18.59 -8.66
CA PRO A 53 4.89 17.16 -8.89
C PRO A 53 3.66 16.45 -8.34
N ILE A 54 3.27 15.34 -8.97
CA ILE A 54 2.25 14.48 -8.39
C ILE A 54 2.79 13.73 -7.17
N ASN A 55 1.90 13.29 -6.31
CA ASN A 55 2.28 12.39 -5.22
C ASN A 55 2.80 11.05 -5.78
N PRO A 56 3.90 10.50 -5.23
CA PRO A 56 4.44 9.22 -5.65
C PRO A 56 3.44 8.10 -5.31
N THR A 57 2.90 7.43 -6.32
CA THR A 57 1.81 6.49 -6.12
C THR A 57 2.05 5.17 -6.84
N PRO A 58 2.67 4.18 -6.18
CA PRO A 58 2.65 2.80 -6.64
C PRO A 58 1.26 2.19 -6.33
N VAL A 59 0.68 1.53 -7.32
CA VAL A 59 -0.56 0.75 -7.18
C VAL A 59 -0.25 -0.67 -7.59
N ILE A 60 -0.56 -1.62 -6.72
CA ILE A 60 -0.33 -3.05 -6.94
C ILE A 60 -1.66 -3.76 -7.13
N GLY A 61 -1.80 -4.45 -8.25
CA GLY A 61 -2.87 -5.40 -8.49
C GLY A 61 -2.36 -6.82 -8.34
N MET A 62 -3.14 -7.70 -7.74
CA MET A 62 -2.80 -9.11 -7.59
C MET A 62 -3.94 -9.97 -8.10
N VAL A 63 -3.59 -11.09 -8.74
CA VAL A 63 -4.55 -12.12 -9.18
C VAL A 63 -4.17 -13.43 -8.51
N GLY A 64 -5.13 -14.02 -7.82
CA GLY A 64 -4.99 -15.33 -7.20
C GLY A 64 -5.96 -16.34 -7.80
N LYS A 65 -5.64 -17.64 -7.69
CA LYS A 65 -6.52 -18.73 -8.07
C LYS A 65 -7.06 -19.41 -6.81
N ILE A 66 -8.37 -19.66 -6.80
CA ILE A 66 -9.04 -20.48 -5.78
C ILE A 66 -9.45 -21.79 -6.45
N ASP A 67 -9.06 -22.92 -5.89
CA ASP A 67 -9.36 -24.24 -6.45
C ASP A 67 -10.82 -24.64 -6.25
N ASN A 68 -11.46 -24.16 -5.19
CA ASN A 68 -12.88 -24.37 -4.91
C ASN A 68 -13.59 -23.02 -4.71
N VAL A 69 -14.51 -22.72 -5.61
CA VAL A 69 -15.29 -21.47 -5.56
C VAL A 69 -16.15 -21.34 -4.31
N ASP A 70 -16.58 -22.46 -3.70
CA ASP A 70 -17.39 -22.44 -2.48
C ASP A 70 -16.62 -21.91 -1.26
N LYS A 71 -15.29 -21.88 -1.36
CA LYS A 71 -14.41 -21.27 -0.37
C LYS A 71 -14.16 -19.77 -0.57
N ALA A 72 -14.74 -19.19 -1.62
CA ALA A 72 -14.63 -17.76 -1.84
C ALA A 72 -15.45 -17.01 -0.79
N ILE A 73 -14.80 -16.08 -0.11
CA ILE A 73 -15.44 -15.20 0.87
C ILE A 73 -15.56 -13.78 0.33
N SER A 74 -16.68 -13.12 0.66
CA SER A 74 -16.92 -11.72 0.35
C SER A 74 -16.68 -10.85 1.60
N SER A 75 -16.74 -9.54 1.43
CA SER A 75 -16.67 -8.58 2.55
C SER A 75 -18.00 -8.44 3.33
N GLU A 76 -19.03 -9.18 2.93
CA GLU A 76 -20.35 -9.11 3.56
C GLU A 76 -20.39 -9.93 4.84
N TRP A 77 -21.07 -9.40 5.85
CA TRP A 77 -21.42 -10.14 7.07
C TRP A 77 -22.51 -11.16 6.73
N LYS A 78 -22.30 -12.44 7.02
CA LYS A 78 -23.21 -13.50 6.60
C LYS A 78 -24.20 -13.92 7.67
N ASN A 79 -23.75 -13.99 8.92
CA ASN A 79 -24.60 -14.48 10.01
C ASN A 79 -24.60 -13.53 11.20
N ILE A 80 -25.72 -13.51 11.92
CA ILE A 80 -25.80 -12.86 13.23
C ILE A 80 -24.95 -13.69 14.20
N HIS A 81 -24.14 -13.03 15.02
CA HIS A 81 -23.20 -13.63 15.97
C HIS A 81 -21.90 -14.17 15.35
N ASP A 82 -21.59 -13.90 14.08
CA ASP A 82 -20.25 -14.16 13.56
C ASP A 82 -19.20 -13.41 14.40
N GLN A 83 -18.11 -14.09 14.70
CA GLN A 83 -17.02 -13.53 15.47
C GLN A 83 -16.12 -12.70 14.56
N ILE A 84 -15.67 -11.55 15.07
CA ILE A 84 -14.73 -10.67 14.40
C ILE A 84 -13.35 -10.86 15.03
N TRP A 85 -12.38 -11.24 14.23
CA TRP A 85 -11.01 -11.45 14.66
C TRP A 85 -10.08 -10.42 14.01
N LEU A 86 -9.24 -9.80 14.82
CA LEU A 86 -8.09 -9.01 14.34
C LEU A 86 -6.85 -9.90 14.41
N ILE A 87 -6.23 -10.16 13.28
CA ILE A 87 -5.03 -10.99 13.16
C ILE A 87 -3.86 -10.06 12.88
N GLY A 88 -2.76 -10.24 13.60
CA GLY A 88 -1.54 -9.46 13.42
C GLY A 88 -0.84 -9.16 14.73
N SER A 89 0.33 -8.56 14.63
CA SER A 89 1.13 -8.13 15.77
C SER A 89 0.65 -6.78 16.31
N HIS A 90 0.44 -6.67 17.60
CA HIS A 90 0.10 -5.40 18.28
C HIS A 90 1.34 -4.58 18.67
N LYS A 91 2.51 -4.88 18.11
CA LYS A 91 3.78 -4.23 18.47
C LYS A 91 4.04 -2.92 17.73
N SER A 92 3.19 -2.55 16.78
CA SER A 92 3.34 -1.28 16.08
C SER A 92 3.00 -0.11 16.99
N GLU A 93 3.77 0.96 16.86
CA GLU A 93 3.45 2.23 17.53
C GLU A 93 2.07 2.72 17.08
N ILE A 94 1.22 3.11 18.04
CA ILE A 94 -0.07 3.70 17.73
C ILE A 94 0.18 5.12 17.21
N THR A 95 -0.20 5.37 15.98
CA THR A 95 -0.10 6.70 15.36
C THR A 95 -1.34 7.01 14.54
N ILE A 96 -1.69 8.29 14.47
CA ILE A 96 -2.71 8.82 13.56
C ILE A 96 -2.10 9.46 12.32
N ALA A 97 -0.78 9.34 12.15
CA ALA A 97 -0.04 9.93 11.05
C ALA A 97 -0.58 9.50 9.68
N ALA A 98 -0.63 10.42 8.75
CA ALA A 98 -1.15 10.25 7.39
C ALA A 98 -2.60 9.72 7.32
N SER A 99 -3.38 9.90 8.37
CA SER A 99 -4.76 9.40 8.46
C SER A 99 -5.78 10.39 7.90
N SER A 100 -6.94 9.86 7.51
CA SER A 100 -8.09 10.69 7.14
C SER A 100 -8.57 11.57 8.30
N TYR A 101 -8.30 11.20 9.55
CA TYR A 101 -8.59 12.02 10.72
C TYR A 101 -7.83 13.36 10.67
N LEU A 102 -6.52 13.32 10.41
CA LEU A 102 -5.70 14.53 10.28
C LEU A 102 -6.20 15.43 9.16
N VAL A 103 -6.55 14.84 8.01
CA VAL A 103 -7.10 15.60 6.88
C VAL A 103 -8.42 16.28 7.27
N TYR A 104 -9.33 15.52 7.88
CA TYR A 104 -10.67 16.00 8.18
C TYR A 104 -10.69 17.09 9.28
N PHE A 105 -9.94 16.90 10.37
CA PHE A 105 -9.96 17.78 11.51
C PHE A 105 -8.89 18.88 11.50
N HIS A 106 -7.79 18.66 10.82
CA HIS A 106 -6.63 19.57 10.81
C HIS A 106 -6.26 20.09 9.42
N GLY A 107 -6.83 19.54 8.34
CA GLY A 107 -6.53 19.95 6.97
C GLY A 107 -5.14 19.55 6.48
N GLU A 108 -4.46 18.67 7.20
CA GLU A 108 -3.05 18.33 6.95
C GLU A 108 -2.86 16.83 6.70
N ILE A 109 -1.91 16.51 5.82
CA ILE A 109 -1.38 15.15 5.67
C ILE A 109 0.05 15.17 6.20
N THR A 110 0.22 14.81 7.47
CA THR A 110 1.49 14.89 8.17
C THR A 110 1.81 13.60 8.92
N GLY A 111 3.05 13.49 9.34
CA GLY A 111 3.56 12.38 10.13
C GLY A 111 3.96 11.18 9.29
N ARG A 112 4.60 10.22 9.96
CA ARG A 112 5.08 8.99 9.36
C ARG A 112 4.12 7.85 9.69
N PRO A 113 3.60 7.11 8.70
CA PRO A 113 2.78 5.93 8.96
C PRO A 113 3.59 4.85 9.70
N PRO A 114 2.92 3.90 10.39
CA PRO A 114 3.59 2.78 11.05
C PRO A 114 4.47 1.99 10.07
N ILE A 115 5.55 1.43 10.59
CA ILE A 115 6.40 0.51 9.83
C ILE A 115 5.65 -0.80 9.66
N ILE A 116 5.61 -1.32 8.44
CA ILE A 116 5.02 -2.61 8.12
C ILE A 116 6.00 -3.71 8.53
N ASP A 117 5.51 -4.69 9.30
CA ASP A 117 6.23 -5.92 9.61
C ASP A 117 5.92 -6.97 8.54
N LEU A 118 6.76 -7.08 7.52
CA LEU A 118 6.54 -8.00 6.40
C LEU A 118 6.47 -9.49 6.81
N PRO A 119 7.29 -9.99 7.76
CA PRO A 119 7.12 -11.34 8.30
C PRO A 119 5.76 -11.59 8.93
N ASP A 120 5.22 -10.63 9.67
CA ASP A 120 3.90 -10.70 10.29
C ASP A 120 2.80 -10.71 9.23
N GLU A 121 2.91 -9.89 8.20
CA GLU A 121 1.99 -9.86 7.04
C GLU A 121 2.00 -11.20 6.28
N LYS A 122 3.17 -11.83 6.11
CA LYS A 122 3.27 -13.16 5.51
C LYS A 122 2.56 -14.20 6.35
N PHE A 123 2.69 -14.14 7.67
CA PHE A 123 2.00 -15.02 8.61
C PHE A 123 0.47 -14.83 8.54
N CYS A 124 -0.02 -13.61 8.52
CA CYS A 124 -1.44 -13.31 8.36
C CYS A 124 -2.00 -13.86 7.03
N GLY A 125 -1.25 -13.71 5.93
CA GLY A 125 -1.60 -14.27 4.64
C GLY A 125 -1.63 -15.79 4.61
N PHE A 126 -0.81 -16.46 5.43
CA PHE A 126 -0.85 -17.91 5.59
C PHE A 126 -2.15 -18.36 6.26
N PHE A 127 -2.58 -17.70 7.32
CA PHE A 127 -3.84 -18.02 8.01
C PHE A 127 -5.05 -17.95 7.11
N SER A 128 -5.10 -16.99 6.19
CA SER A 128 -6.23 -16.84 5.26
C SER A 128 -6.35 -18.00 4.25
N ARG A 129 -5.33 -18.83 4.07
CA ARG A 129 -5.35 -19.99 3.16
C ARG A 129 -5.98 -21.25 3.76
N TYR A 130 -6.14 -21.30 5.09
CA TYR A 130 -6.58 -22.49 5.81
C TYR A 130 -7.99 -22.38 6.42
N GLN A 131 -8.72 -21.33 6.06
CA GLN A 131 -10.16 -21.22 6.29
C GLN A 131 -10.92 -21.67 5.04
#